data_b7227afdbcc6cd432a19bfc8ca2d1fba
#
_entry.id   b7227afdbcc6cd432a19bfc8ca2d1fba
#
_cell.length_a   1.000
_cell.length_b   1.000
_cell.length_c   1.000
_cell.angle_alpha   90.00
_cell.angle_beta   90.00
_cell.angle_gamma   90.00
#
_symmetry.space_group_name_H-M   'P 1'
#
loop_
_entity.id
_entity.type
_entity.pdbx_description
1 polymer ?
#
loop_
_entity_poly.entity_id
_entity_poly.type
_entity_poly.pdbx_seq_one_letter_code
_entity_poly.pdbx_strand_id
1 'polypeptide(L)'
;HAYVDEQTAEQIAEQKGTPTTPGVASPYRDRPIEENLELFNKMNTPEAVEGSMVLRAKLDMANPNMHFRDPIIYRIIHTPHHRTGTKWNAYPMYDFAHGQSDFFEGVTHSICTLEFVPHRPLYDKFIDFLKEMRGETENIHDFRPRQIEFNRLNLTYTMMSKRKLLALVNEGVVAGWDDPRMPTLSGMRRRGYSPESIRKFIDSIGYTKFDALNDMALLEAAVRDDLNKRSLRVSAVLDPVKLVITNYPEGQTEEMEAINNPENEADGTHTITFSKNLWIEREDFMEDAPKKFFRMTPGKEVRLKNAYIVKCTGCTKDANGNIIEIQAEYDPTSKSGMEGANRKVKGTLHWVSADHCKKAQVRIYDRLFTVADLGADEREFHELLNPDSLKTIDNCYVEEYAAERKPGEYLQFQ
;
A
#
# COMPACT_ATOMS: atom_id res chain seq x y z
N HIS A 1 -42.49 3.36 -17.41
CA HIS A 1 -41.23 4.02 -17.10
C HIS A 1 -40.06 3.47 -17.95
N ALA A 2 -40.29 2.53 -18.88
CA ALA A 2 -39.23 1.97 -19.72
C ALA A 2 -39.78 1.57 -21.11
N TYR A 3 -38.88 1.42 -22.08
CA TYR A 3 -39.18 0.95 -23.44
C TYR A 3 -37.99 0.18 -24.00
N VAL A 4 -38.26 -0.78 -24.88
CA VAL A 4 -37.24 -1.50 -25.64
C VAL A 4 -36.81 -0.67 -26.85
N ASP A 5 -35.53 -0.46 -27.01
CA ASP A 5 -34.94 0.28 -28.12
C ASP A 5 -34.10 -0.68 -28.98
N GLU A 6 -34.36 -0.67 -30.27
CA GLU A 6 -33.69 -1.52 -31.27
C GLU A 6 -32.63 -0.75 -32.08
N GLN A 7 -32.25 0.44 -31.64
CA GLN A 7 -31.20 1.23 -32.23
C GLN A 7 -29.82 0.70 -31.88
N THR A 8 -28.85 0.96 -32.74
CA THR A 8 -27.47 0.61 -32.45
C THR A 8 -26.88 1.50 -31.34
N ALA A 9 -25.77 1.07 -30.75
CA ALA A 9 -25.06 1.85 -29.71
C ALA A 9 -24.67 3.24 -30.24
N GLU A 10 -24.25 3.34 -31.49
CA GLU A 10 -23.86 4.59 -32.16
C GLU A 10 -25.06 5.54 -32.28
N GLN A 11 -26.22 5.02 -32.74
CA GLN A 11 -27.45 5.79 -32.86
C GLN A 11 -27.93 6.31 -31.52
N ILE A 12 -27.89 5.47 -30.47
CA ILE A 12 -28.25 5.87 -29.12
C ILE A 12 -27.28 6.93 -28.59
N ALA A 13 -25.95 6.80 -28.83
CA ALA A 13 -24.97 7.77 -28.41
C ALA A 13 -25.17 9.13 -29.09
N GLU A 14 -25.43 9.14 -30.39
CA GLU A 14 -25.69 10.36 -31.17
C GLU A 14 -26.97 11.06 -30.67
N GLN A 15 -28.04 10.30 -30.41
CA GLN A 15 -29.31 10.85 -29.93
C GLN A 15 -29.21 11.45 -28.51
N LYS A 16 -28.28 11.03 -27.69
CA LYS A 16 -28.09 11.62 -26.38
C LYS A 16 -27.67 13.08 -26.44
N GLY A 17 -27.13 13.56 -27.56
CA GLY A 17 -26.64 14.91 -27.72
C GLY A 17 -25.38 15.18 -26.94
N THR A 18 -25.20 16.43 -26.48
CA THR A 18 -24.05 16.88 -25.69
C THR A 18 -24.53 17.55 -24.40
N PRO A 19 -23.66 17.85 -23.42
CA PRO A 19 -24.04 18.59 -22.21
C PRO A 19 -24.78 19.91 -22.51
N THR A 20 -24.48 20.54 -23.66
CA THR A 20 -25.06 21.84 -24.08
C THR A 20 -26.16 21.69 -25.13
N THR A 21 -26.33 20.51 -25.71
CA THR A 21 -27.37 20.26 -26.72
C THR A 21 -28.30 19.16 -26.24
N PRO A 22 -29.60 19.42 -26.11
CA PRO A 22 -30.58 18.40 -25.71
C PRO A 22 -30.51 17.16 -26.61
N GLY A 23 -30.84 16.00 -26.03
CA GLY A 23 -31.00 14.77 -26.77
C GLY A 23 -32.31 14.71 -27.55
N VAL A 24 -32.39 13.79 -28.50
CA VAL A 24 -33.56 13.49 -29.32
C VAL A 24 -34.18 12.17 -28.86
N ALA A 25 -35.50 12.11 -28.74
CA ALA A 25 -36.21 10.91 -28.37
C ALA A 25 -36.04 9.79 -29.41
N SER A 26 -35.90 8.55 -28.94
CA SER A 26 -35.88 7.37 -29.79
C SER A 26 -37.26 7.20 -30.50
N PRO A 27 -37.29 6.73 -31.75
CA PRO A 27 -38.55 6.40 -32.44
C PRO A 27 -39.35 5.32 -31.72
N TYR A 28 -38.72 4.52 -30.87
CA TYR A 28 -39.33 3.43 -30.10
C TYR A 28 -39.84 3.85 -28.72
N ARG A 29 -39.62 5.11 -28.34
CA ARG A 29 -39.89 5.61 -26.98
C ARG A 29 -41.36 5.54 -26.57
N ASP A 30 -42.27 5.69 -27.52
CA ASP A 30 -43.71 5.72 -27.26
C ASP A 30 -44.44 4.42 -27.68
N ARG A 31 -43.69 3.33 -27.82
CA ARG A 31 -44.20 1.98 -28.08
C ARG A 31 -45.14 1.53 -26.98
N PRO A 32 -46.25 0.80 -27.30
CA PRO A 32 -47.19 0.28 -26.32
C PRO A 32 -46.53 -0.60 -25.25
N ILE A 33 -47.14 -0.64 -24.07
CA ILE A 33 -46.56 -1.40 -22.91
C ILE A 33 -46.51 -2.89 -23.23
N GLU A 34 -47.55 -3.42 -23.84
CA GLU A 34 -47.69 -4.86 -24.20
C GLU A 34 -46.57 -5.29 -25.14
N GLU A 35 -46.28 -4.49 -26.15
CA GLU A 35 -45.19 -4.74 -27.10
C GLU A 35 -43.84 -4.65 -26.43
N ASN A 36 -43.63 -3.67 -25.55
CA ASN A 36 -42.37 -3.57 -24.77
C ASN A 36 -42.17 -4.78 -23.85
N LEU A 37 -43.22 -5.31 -23.23
CA LEU A 37 -43.13 -6.51 -22.39
C LEU A 37 -42.76 -7.75 -23.21
N GLU A 38 -43.38 -7.91 -24.40
CA GLU A 38 -43.05 -9.01 -25.31
C GLU A 38 -41.58 -8.96 -25.75
N LEU A 39 -41.11 -7.79 -26.18
CA LEU A 39 -39.75 -7.60 -26.60
C LEU A 39 -38.75 -7.77 -25.44
N PHE A 40 -39.05 -7.31 -24.23
CA PHE A 40 -38.23 -7.53 -23.07
C PHE A 40 -38.10 -9.01 -22.69
N ASN A 41 -39.22 -9.76 -22.77
CA ASN A 41 -39.18 -11.20 -22.59
C ASN A 41 -38.34 -11.89 -23.67
N LYS A 42 -38.40 -11.41 -24.91
CA LYS A 42 -37.54 -11.89 -26.01
C LYS A 42 -36.05 -11.63 -25.76
N MET A 43 -35.68 -10.49 -25.13
CA MET A 43 -34.29 -10.21 -24.76
C MET A 43 -33.70 -11.29 -23.85
N ASN A 44 -34.53 -12.01 -23.09
CA ASN A 44 -34.06 -13.04 -22.16
C ASN A 44 -33.98 -14.45 -22.80
N THR A 45 -34.28 -14.58 -24.09
CA THR A 45 -34.19 -15.86 -24.80
C THR A 45 -32.78 -16.13 -25.34
N PRO A 46 -32.38 -17.41 -25.53
CA PRO A 46 -31.10 -17.76 -26.13
C PRO A 46 -30.88 -17.26 -27.56
N GLU A 47 -31.99 -17.01 -28.29
CA GLU A 47 -31.98 -16.55 -29.67
C GLU A 47 -31.80 -15.03 -29.82
N ALA A 48 -31.92 -14.30 -28.73
CA ALA A 48 -31.72 -12.84 -28.75
C ALA A 48 -30.25 -12.51 -29.07
N VAL A 49 -30.04 -11.62 -30.02
CA VAL A 49 -28.66 -11.24 -30.46
C VAL A 49 -28.12 -10.12 -29.59
N GLU A 50 -26.93 -10.27 -29.08
CA GLU A 50 -26.24 -9.19 -28.33
C GLU A 50 -26.17 -7.90 -29.18
N GLY A 51 -26.52 -6.77 -28.58
CA GLY A 51 -26.55 -5.48 -29.27
C GLY A 51 -27.75 -5.22 -30.18
N SER A 52 -28.66 -6.20 -30.37
CA SER A 52 -29.84 -6.00 -31.23
C SER A 52 -30.94 -5.13 -30.58
N MET A 53 -31.02 -5.16 -29.25
CA MET A 53 -31.98 -4.35 -28.49
C MET A 53 -31.52 -4.16 -27.06
N VAL A 54 -31.98 -3.07 -26.45
CA VAL A 54 -31.74 -2.72 -25.05
C VAL A 54 -33.01 -2.22 -24.40
N LEU A 55 -33.18 -2.36 -23.08
CA LEU A 55 -34.25 -1.70 -22.34
C LEU A 55 -33.74 -0.36 -21.84
N ARG A 56 -34.47 0.73 -22.11
CA ARG A 56 -34.12 2.09 -21.67
C ARG A 56 -35.17 2.62 -20.70
N ALA A 57 -34.73 3.32 -19.66
CA ALA A 57 -35.65 4.09 -18.81
C ALA A 57 -36.14 5.32 -19.56
N LYS A 58 -37.46 5.64 -19.40
CA LYS A 58 -38.09 6.81 -20.00
C LYS A 58 -38.01 7.98 -19.05
N LEU A 59 -36.93 8.80 -19.22
CA LEU A 59 -36.62 9.96 -18.41
C LEU A 59 -36.62 11.27 -19.24
N ASP A 60 -35.79 12.23 -18.90
CA ASP A 60 -35.74 13.54 -19.55
C ASP A 60 -34.56 13.64 -20.55
N MET A 61 -34.88 13.62 -21.85
CA MET A 61 -33.88 13.77 -22.94
C MET A 61 -33.24 15.16 -23.02
N ALA A 62 -33.78 16.18 -22.35
CA ALA A 62 -33.21 17.53 -22.28
C ALA A 62 -32.39 17.78 -21.02
N ASN A 63 -32.32 16.83 -20.10
CA ASN A 63 -31.61 16.96 -18.85
C ASN A 63 -30.12 17.30 -19.07
N PRO A 64 -29.55 18.31 -18.40
CA PRO A 64 -28.10 18.61 -18.49
C PRO A 64 -27.22 17.46 -18.01
N ASN A 65 -27.70 16.64 -17.07
CA ASN A 65 -27.03 15.40 -16.69
C ASN A 65 -27.30 14.31 -17.73
N MET A 66 -26.29 13.99 -18.53
CA MET A 66 -26.42 13.01 -19.62
C MET A 66 -26.75 11.59 -19.16
N HIS A 67 -26.52 11.24 -17.88
CA HIS A 67 -26.96 9.96 -17.31
C HIS A 67 -28.49 9.87 -17.19
N PHE A 68 -29.18 11.01 -17.19
CA PHE A 68 -30.64 11.11 -17.11
C PHE A 68 -31.36 11.04 -18.46
N ARG A 69 -30.60 11.02 -19.57
CA ARG A 69 -31.17 11.00 -20.92
C ARG A 69 -31.46 9.56 -21.38
N ASP A 70 -32.63 9.04 -21.02
CA ASP A 70 -33.10 7.70 -21.30
C ASP A 70 -31.98 6.65 -21.20
N PRO A 71 -31.44 6.38 -20.01
CA PRO A 71 -30.31 5.47 -19.83
C PRO A 71 -30.70 4.02 -20.15
N ILE A 72 -29.74 3.25 -20.63
CA ILE A 72 -29.89 1.80 -20.79
C ILE A 72 -29.93 1.16 -19.41
N ILE A 73 -30.97 0.36 -19.13
CA ILE A 73 -31.17 -0.31 -17.85
C ILE A 73 -31.03 -1.83 -17.94
N TYR A 74 -31.23 -2.43 -19.14
CA TYR A 74 -30.93 -3.83 -19.44
C TYR A 74 -30.30 -3.98 -20.82
N ARG A 75 -29.40 -4.94 -20.94
CA ARG A 75 -28.80 -5.37 -22.21
C ARG A 75 -28.74 -6.89 -22.33
N ILE A 76 -28.57 -7.41 -23.55
CA ILE A 76 -28.42 -8.83 -23.83
C ILE A 76 -26.94 -9.21 -23.66
N ILE A 77 -26.67 -10.28 -22.88
CA ILE A 77 -25.31 -10.84 -22.66
C ILE A 77 -25.47 -12.37 -22.64
N HIS A 78 -24.68 -13.07 -23.44
CA HIS A 78 -24.64 -14.53 -23.48
C HIS A 78 -23.53 -15.17 -22.66
N THR A 79 -22.65 -14.35 -22.06
CA THR A 79 -21.61 -14.86 -21.15
C THR A 79 -22.22 -15.56 -19.95
N PRO A 80 -21.94 -16.85 -19.70
CA PRO A 80 -22.51 -17.57 -18.56
C PRO A 80 -22.14 -16.91 -17.22
N HIS A 81 -23.11 -16.69 -16.37
CA HIS A 81 -22.89 -16.16 -15.04
C HIS A 81 -22.39 -17.27 -14.09
N HIS A 82 -21.40 -16.99 -13.24
CA HIS A 82 -20.74 -17.98 -12.38
C HIS A 82 -21.67 -18.73 -11.39
N ARG A 83 -22.86 -18.18 -11.05
CA ARG A 83 -23.85 -18.83 -10.18
C ARG A 83 -25.06 -19.35 -10.94
N THR A 84 -25.56 -18.60 -11.92
CA THR A 84 -26.83 -18.91 -12.61
C THR A 84 -26.62 -19.52 -13.99
N GLY A 85 -25.38 -19.65 -14.45
CA GLY A 85 -25.07 -20.18 -15.78
C GLY A 85 -25.74 -19.37 -16.88
N THR A 86 -26.44 -20.03 -17.77
CA THR A 86 -27.16 -19.46 -18.93
C THR A 86 -28.64 -19.20 -18.67
N LYS A 87 -29.07 -19.15 -17.40
CA LYS A 87 -30.50 -18.94 -17.04
C LYS A 87 -31.04 -17.59 -17.52
N TRP A 88 -30.18 -16.56 -17.54
CA TRP A 88 -30.53 -15.21 -17.91
C TRP A 88 -29.67 -14.72 -19.06
N ASN A 89 -30.29 -14.04 -20.03
CA ASN A 89 -29.61 -13.37 -21.13
C ASN A 89 -29.81 -11.83 -21.08
N ALA A 90 -30.92 -11.37 -20.46
CA ALA A 90 -31.14 -9.96 -20.18
C ALA A 90 -30.51 -9.59 -18.80
N TYR A 91 -29.48 -8.75 -18.82
CA TYR A 91 -28.77 -8.33 -17.62
C TYR A 91 -28.94 -6.86 -17.32
N PRO A 92 -29.22 -6.50 -16.03
CA PRO A 92 -29.35 -5.11 -15.62
C PRO A 92 -28.02 -4.38 -15.71
N MET A 93 -28.08 -3.11 -16.05
CA MET A 93 -26.95 -2.20 -15.96
C MET A 93 -26.74 -1.75 -14.52
N TYR A 94 -25.48 -1.35 -14.20
CA TYR A 94 -25.06 -0.96 -12.85
C TYR A 94 -26.00 0.07 -12.21
N ASP A 95 -26.27 1.19 -12.89
CA ASP A 95 -27.09 2.28 -12.34
C ASP A 95 -28.52 1.86 -11.98
N PHE A 96 -29.08 0.91 -12.71
CA PHE A 96 -30.39 0.37 -12.41
C PHE A 96 -30.35 -0.64 -11.26
N ALA A 97 -29.36 -1.52 -11.23
CA ALA A 97 -29.27 -2.59 -10.25
C ALA A 97 -28.87 -2.11 -8.86
N HIS A 98 -27.92 -1.17 -8.77
CA HIS A 98 -27.27 -0.78 -7.53
C HIS A 98 -28.25 -0.26 -6.46
N GLY A 99 -29.03 0.77 -6.78
CA GLY A 99 -29.98 1.35 -5.83
C GLY A 99 -31.08 0.39 -5.39
N GLN A 100 -31.51 -0.50 -6.29
CA GLN A 100 -32.52 -1.53 -5.98
C GLN A 100 -31.94 -2.62 -5.09
N SER A 101 -30.72 -3.08 -5.34
CA SER A 101 -30.03 -4.04 -4.46
C SER A 101 -29.88 -3.46 -3.06
N ASP A 102 -29.41 -2.23 -2.93
CA ASP A 102 -29.30 -1.53 -1.65
C ASP A 102 -30.64 -1.48 -0.91
N PHE A 103 -31.71 -1.13 -1.62
CA PHE A 103 -33.06 -1.05 -1.04
C PHE A 103 -33.54 -2.41 -0.54
N PHE A 104 -33.41 -3.47 -1.34
CA PHE A 104 -33.88 -4.81 -0.97
C PHE A 104 -33.03 -5.47 0.11
N GLU A 105 -31.73 -5.20 0.12
CA GLU A 105 -30.79 -5.79 1.08
C GLU A 105 -30.69 -4.99 2.40
N GLY A 106 -31.38 -3.86 2.52
CA GLY A 106 -31.40 -3.06 3.74
C GLY A 106 -30.16 -2.21 3.94
N VAL A 107 -29.40 -1.90 2.89
CA VAL A 107 -28.24 -1.02 2.93
C VAL A 107 -28.69 0.42 3.14
N THR A 108 -28.25 1.05 4.22
CA THR A 108 -28.64 2.43 4.55
C THR A 108 -27.76 3.48 3.86
N HIS A 109 -26.45 3.20 3.75
CA HIS A 109 -25.44 4.10 3.19
C HIS A 109 -24.56 3.34 2.21
N SER A 110 -24.62 3.72 0.94
CA SER A 110 -23.82 3.16 -0.14
C SER A 110 -22.66 4.10 -0.44
N ILE A 111 -21.43 3.60 -0.32
CA ILE A 111 -20.21 4.38 -0.42
C ILE A 111 -19.55 4.14 -1.77
N CYS A 112 -19.23 5.20 -2.50
CA CYS A 112 -18.57 5.13 -3.82
C CYS A 112 -17.60 6.30 -4.04
N THR A 113 -16.90 6.28 -5.16
CA THR A 113 -15.95 7.33 -5.53
C THR A 113 -16.63 8.50 -6.25
N LEU A 114 -15.93 9.64 -6.38
CA LEU A 114 -16.48 10.90 -6.91
C LEU A 114 -17.02 10.80 -8.34
N GLU A 115 -16.54 9.85 -9.14
CA GLU A 115 -17.05 9.59 -10.49
C GLU A 115 -18.55 9.26 -10.51
N PHE A 116 -19.12 8.81 -9.40
CA PHE A 116 -20.55 8.48 -9.25
C PHE A 116 -21.42 9.67 -8.80
N VAL A 117 -20.86 10.85 -8.58
CA VAL A 117 -21.65 12.06 -8.24
C VAL A 117 -22.74 12.32 -9.29
N PRO A 118 -22.48 12.30 -10.62
CA PRO A 118 -23.51 12.48 -11.62
C PRO A 118 -24.51 11.31 -11.72
N HIS A 119 -24.19 10.14 -11.16
CA HIS A 119 -25.06 8.97 -11.12
C HIS A 119 -26.08 9.00 -9.96
N ARG A 120 -25.80 9.75 -8.87
CA ARG A 120 -26.68 9.82 -7.70
C ARG A 120 -28.12 10.21 -8.02
N PRO A 121 -28.41 11.20 -8.88
CA PRO A 121 -29.80 11.52 -9.24
C PRO A 121 -30.53 10.35 -9.90
N LEU A 122 -29.80 9.51 -10.65
CA LEU A 122 -30.35 8.31 -11.27
C LEU A 122 -30.61 7.21 -10.24
N TYR A 123 -29.70 6.98 -9.30
CA TYR A 123 -29.87 6.11 -8.15
C TYR A 123 -31.15 6.46 -7.37
N ASP A 124 -31.33 7.74 -7.02
CA ASP A 124 -32.51 8.23 -6.33
C ASP A 124 -33.80 8.02 -7.17
N LYS A 125 -33.74 8.29 -8.47
CA LYS A 125 -34.91 8.15 -9.35
C LYS A 125 -35.39 6.71 -9.49
N PHE A 126 -34.52 5.74 -9.56
CA PHE A 126 -34.91 4.32 -9.61
C PHE A 126 -35.50 3.84 -8.28
N ILE A 127 -35.04 4.36 -7.14
CA ILE A 127 -35.69 4.10 -5.85
C ILE A 127 -37.09 4.73 -5.83
N ASP A 128 -37.29 5.94 -6.38
CA ASP A 128 -38.61 6.57 -6.49
C ASP A 128 -39.55 5.72 -7.31
N PHE A 129 -39.12 5.21 -8.47
CA PHE A 129 -39.95 4.30 -9.29
C PHE A 129 -40.28 3.00 -8.56
N LEU A 130 -39.33 2.45 -7.80
CA LEU A 130 -39.57 1.24 -7.02
C LEU A 130 -40.68 1.48 -5.96
N LYS A 131 -40.61 2.60 -5.26
CA LYS A 131 -41.62 3.00 -4.25
C LYS A 131 -42.98 3.26 -4.90
N GLU A 132 -43.04 3.97 -6.02
CA GLU A 132 -44.25 4.22 -6.77
C GLU A 132 -44.94 2.92 -7.20
N MET A 133 -44.17 1.96 -7.71
CA MET A 133 -44.68 0.68 -8.20
C MET A 133 -45.18 -0.24 -7.09
N ARG A 134 -44.61 -0.19 -5.91
CA ARG A 134 -44.94 -1.06 -4.77
C ARG A 134 -45.98 -0.48 -3.83
N GLY A 135 -46.25 0.81 -3.90
CA GLY A 135 -47.06 1.53 -2.93
C GLY A 135 -46.32 1.74 -1.57
N GLU A 136 -46.76 2.72 -0.78
CA GLU A 136 -46.16 3.02 0.53
C GLU A 136 -46.35 1.89 1.56
N THR A 137 -47.37 1.05 1.38
CA THR A 137 -47.71 -0.08 2.27
C THR A 137 -46.78 -1.28 2.12
N GLU A 138 -46.00 -1.36 1.05
CA GLU A 138 -45.04 -2.46 0.80
C GLU A 138 -43.58 -2.06 1.03
N ASN A 139 -43.36 -0.97 1.70
CA ASN A 139 -41.97 -0.61 2.12
C ASN A 139 -41.43 -1.68 3.07
N ILE A 140 -40.45 -2.45 2.60
CA ILE A 140 -39.80 -3.48 3.38
C ILE A 140 -38.97 -2.83 4.52
N HIS A 141 -38.60 -1.56 4.35
CA HIS A 141 -37.76 -0.81 5.27
C HIS A 141 -38.28 0.61 5.49
N ASP A 142 -38.21 1.08 6.74
CA ASP A 142 -38.59 2.46 7.13
C ASP A 142 -37.58 3.54 6.71
N PHE A 143 -36.57 3.19 5.91
CA PHE A 143 -35.54 4.11 5.48
C PHE A 143 -35.37 4.12 3.96
N ARG A 144 -34.74 5.19 3.47
CA ARG A 144 -34.29 5.33 2.07
C ARG A 144 -32.77 5.16 2.02
N PRO A 145 -32.22 4.23 1.21
CA PRO A 145 -30.78 4.13 1.00
C PRO A 145 -30.22 5.44 0.42
N ARG A 146 -28.99 5.76 0.79
CA ARG A 146 -28.30 6.97 0.35
C ARG A 146 -26.96 6.64 -0.26
N GLN A 147 -26.70 7.12 -1.46
CA GLN A 147 -25.38 7.09 -2.08
C GLN A 147 -24.53 8.24 -1.54
N ILE A 148 -23.32 7.92 -1.09
CA ILE A 148 -22.34 8.88 -0.53
C ILE A 148 -21.03 8.71 -1.28
N GLU A 149 -20.55 9.79 -1.90
CA GLU A 149 -19.30 9.80 -2.64
C GLU A 149 -18.18 10.47 -1.84
N PHE A 150 -16.98 9.95 -2.04
CA PHE A 150 -15.75 10.48 -1.44
C PHE A 150 -14.60 10.43 -2.47
N ASN A 151 -13.55 11.22 -2.22
CA ASN A 151 -12.40 11.27 -3.09
C ASN A 151 -11.60 9.96 -3.07
N ARG A 152 -10.98 9.64 -4.20
CA ARG A 152 -10.01 8.55 -4.27
C ARG A 152 -8.73 8.95 -3.53
N LEU A 153 -8.14 8.02 -2.76
CA LEU A 153 -6.82 8.21 -2.21
C LEU A 153 -5.78 8.20 -3.34
N ASN A 154 -5.08 9.30 -3.53
CA ASN A 154 -3.89 9.38 -4.38
C ASN A 154 -2.68 9.69 -3.51
N LEU A 155 -1.58 9.00 -3.76
CA LEU A 155 -0.31 9.13 -3.04
C LEU A 155 0.79 9.49 -4.02
N THR A 156 1.72 10.36 -3.59
CA THR A 156 2.93 10.62 -4.36
C THR A 156 3.75 9.34 -4.57
N TYR A 157 4.45 9.24 -5.68
CA TYR A 157 5.29 8.08 -6.05
C TYR A 157 4.54 6.74 -6.13
N THR A 158 3.21 6.77 -6.27
CA THR A 158 2.38 5.58 -6.14
C THR A 158 1.38 5.45 -7.28
N MET A 159 1.37 4.30 -7.95
CA MET A 159 0.38 3.97 -8.98
C MET A 159 -0.87 3.39 -8.34
N MET A 160 -2.04 4.05 -8.53
CA MET A 160 -3.33 3.59 -7.98
C MET A 160 -4.25 2.96 -9.04
N SER A 161 -3.78 2.77 -10.27
CA SER A 161 -4.54 2.14 -11.35
C SER A 161 -4.40 0.62 -11.32
N LYS A 162 -5.48 -0.12 -11.07
CA LYS A 162 -5.49 -1.60 -11.08
C LYS A 162 -4.95 -2.18 -12.40
N ARG A 163 -5.33 -1.60 -13.54
CA ARG A 163 -4.87 -2.05 -14.88
C ARG A 163 -3.36 -1.95 -15.03
N LYS A 164 -2.78 -0.81 -14.61
CA LYS A 164 -1.33 -0.58 -14.68
C LYS A 164 -0.58 -1.46 -13.68
N LEU A 165 -1.12 -1.63 -12.46
CA LEU A 165 -0.55 -2.54 -11.46
C LEU A 165 -0.59 -4.00 -11.93
N LEU A 166 -1.66 -4.44 -12.60
CA LEU A 166 -1.74 -5.77 -13.21
C LEU A 166 -0.69 -5.97 -14.29
N ALA A 167 -0.40 -4.95 -15.09
CA ALA A 167 0.67 -5.01 -16.10
C ALA A 167 2.03 -5.28 -15.42
N LEU A 168 2.37 -4.55 -14.34
CA LEU A 168 3.61 -4.77 -13.60
C LEU A 168 3.75 -6.19 -13.03
N VAL A 169 2.63 -6.80 -12.60
CA VAL A 169 2.61 -8.19 -12.12
C VAL A 169 2.84 -9.15 -13.29
N ASN A 170 2.14 -8.97 -14.40
CA ASN A 170 2.22 -9.85 -15.56
C ASN A 170 3.60 -9.79 -16.25
N GLU A 171 4.24 -8.65 -16.24
CA GLU A 171 5.57 -8.39 -16.80
C GLU A 171 6.71 -8.82 -15.85
N GLY A 172 6.40 -9.22 -14.62
CA GLY A 172 7.39 -9.65 -13.64
C GLY A 172 8.23 -8.51 -13.03
N VAL A 173 7.82 -7.26 -13.18
CA VAL A 173 8.47 -6.09 -12.53
C VAL A 173 8.36 -6.18 -11.01
N VAL A 174 7.24 -6.69 -10.53
CA VAL A 174 6.98 -7.02 -9.13
C VAL A 174 6.66 -8.51 -8.99
N ALA A 175 6.94 -9.08 -7.81
CA ALA A 175 6.77 -10.51 -7.56
C ALA A 175 5.30 -10.98 -7.55
N GLY A 176 4.36 -10.06 -7.35
CA GLY A 176 2.93 -10.34 -7.29
C GLY A 176 2.17 -9.19 -6.62
N TRP A 177 0.87 -9.42 -6.37
CA TRP A 177 0.02 -8.44 -5.72
C TRP A 177 0.40 -8.15 -4.25
N ASP A 178 1.17 -9.03 -3.63
CA ASP A 178 1.70 -8.89 -2.27
C ASP A 178 3.14 -8.39 -2.22
N ASP A 179 3.72 -7.98 -3.35
CA ASP A 179 5.06 -7.38 -3.38
C ASP A 179 5.07 -6.15 -2.46
N PRO A 180 6.07 -6.02 -1.56
CA PRO A 180 6.16 -4.88 -0.62
C PRO A 180 6.21 -3.50 -1.26
N ARG A 181 6.46 -3.40 -2.57
CA ARG A 181 6.43 -2.13 -3.33
C ARG A 181 5.03 -1.78 -3.86
N MET A 182 4.09 -2.71 -3.77
CA MET A 182 2.72 -2.53 -4.27
C MET A 182 1.82 -1.83 -3.23
N PRO A 183 0.94 -0.90 -3.64
CA PRO A 183 0.03 -0.18 -2.75
C PRO A 183 -1.22 -1.00 -2.39
N THR A 184 -1.10 -2.30 -2.30
CA THR A 184 -2.16 -3.20 -1.87
C THR A 184 -2.07 -3.45 -0.37
N LEU A 185 -3.17 -3.78 0.28
CA LEU A 185 -3.15 -4.15 1.70
C LEU A 185 -2.22 -5.34 1.97
N SER A 186 -2.15 -6.30 1.06
CA SER A 186 -1.23 -7.44 1.15
C SER A 186 0.23 -7.02 1.03
N GLY A 187 0.55 -6.12 0.08
CA GLY A 187 1.89 -5.54 -0.09
C GLY A 187 2.31 -4.71 1.13
N MET A 188 1.43 -3.85 1.61
CA MET A 188 1.67 -3.04 2.81
C MET A 188 1.90 -3.92 4.05
N ARG A 189 1.08 -4.96 4.25
CA ARG A 189 1.27 -5.92 5.35
C ARG A 189 2.63 -6.58 5.27
N ARG A 190 3.02 -7.06 4.10
CA ARG A 190 4.31 -7.72 3.88
C ARG A 190 5.49 -6.76 4.03
N ARG A 191 5.30 -5.47 3.74
CA ARG A 191 6.29 -4.42 4.00
C ARG A 191 6.43 -4.08 5.47
N GLY A 192 5.49 -4.49 6.31
CA GLY A 192 5.49 -4.22 7.75
C GLY A 192 4.61 -3.04 8.16
N TYR A 193 3.71 -2.56 7.31
CA TYR A 193 2.75 -1.54 7.67
C TYR A 193 1.64 -2.16 8.53
N SER A 194 1.39 -1.55 9.67
CA SER A 194 0.35 -2.02 10.58
C SER A 194 -1.03 -1.46 10.23
N PRO A 195 -2.12 -2.15 10.57
CA PRO A 195 -3.46 -1.61 10.42
C PRO A 195 -3.66 -0.27 11.14
N GLU A 196 -3.06 -0.12 12.32
CA GLU A 196 -3.13 1.08 13.15
C GLU A 196 -2.47 2.28 12.46
N SER A 197 -1.29 2.08 11.85
CA SER A 197 -0.59 3.12 11.11
C SER A 197 -1.36 3.59 9.88
N ILE A 198 -1.98 2.65 9.15
CA ILE A 198 -2.80 2.98 7.97
C ILE A 198 -4.04 3.77 8.40
N ARG A 199 -4.73 3.36 9.48
CA ARG A 199 -5.89 4.10 10.02
C ARG A 199 -5.48 5.49 10.49
N LYS A 200 -4.39 5.61 11.27
CA LYS A 200 -3.86 6.90 11.71
C LYS A 200 -3.58 7.85 10.54
N PHE A 201 -3.00 7.32 9.46
CA PHE A 201 -2.76 8.09 8.25
C PHE A 201 -4.08 8.56 7.62
N ILE A 202 -5.05 7.68 7.41
CA ILE A 202 -6.35 8.03 6.83
C ILE A 202 -7.08 9.06 7.69
N ASP A 203 -7.07 8.91 9.01
CA ASP A 203 -7.68 9.87 9.94
C ASP A 203 -7.00 11.25 9.83
N SER A 204 -5.68 11.29 9.60
CA SER A 204 -4.92 12.54 9.51
C SER A 204 -5.21 13.33 8.23
N ILE A 205 -5.45 12.66 7.11
CA ILE A 205 -5.79 13.32 5.83
C ILE A 205 -7.28 13.58 5.69
N GLY A 206 -8.11 12.82 6.41
CA GLY A 206 -9.57 12.87 6.34
C GLY A 206 -10.12 12.41 4.99
N TYR A 207 -11.44 12.59 4.81
CA TYR A 207 -12.12 12.38 3.54
C TYR A 207 -12.71 13.69 3.02
N THR A 208 -12.70 13.87 1.72
CA THR A 208 -13.23 15.08 1.07
C THR A 208 -14.00 14.72 -0.19
N LYS A 209 -14.64 15.73 -0.81
CA LYS A 209 -15.23 15.63 -2.14
C LYS A 209 -14.37 16.27 -3.23
N PHE A 210 -13.09 16.46 -2.97
CA PHE A 210 -12.11 16.99 -3.92
C PHE A 210 -10.96 16.02 -4.04
N ASP A 211 -10.51 15.77 -5.26
CA ASP A 211 -9.30 14.98 -5.49
C ASP A 211 -8.08 15.71 -4.95
N ALA A 212 -7.26 14.99 -4.22
CA ALA A 212 -6.01 15.48 -3.65
C ALA A 212 -4.90 14.44 -3.82
N LEU A 213 -3.69 14.92 -4.06
CA LEU A 213 -2.47 14.10 -4.05
C LEU A 213 -1.82 14.25 -2.68
N ASN A 214 -1.85 13.19 -1.87
CA ASN A 214 -1.25 13.17 -0.54
C ASN A 214 0.21 12.72 -0.60
N ASP A 215 1.05 13.32 0.24
CA ASP A 215 2.45 12.93 0.31
C ASP A 215 2.61 11.55 0.97
N MET A 216 3.29 10.63 0.29
CA MET A 216 3.64 9.30 0.82
C MET A 216 4.41 9.38 2.14
N ALA A 217 5.16 10.46 2.36
CA ALA A 217 5.88 10.70 3.62
C ALA A 217 4.96 10.79 4.84
N LEU A 218 3.69 11.19 4.68
CA LEU A 218 2.72 11.22 5.78
C LEU A 218 2.35 9.78 6.22
N LEU A 219 2.17 8.87 5.27
CA LEU A 219 1.94 7.46 5.58
C LEU A 219 3.18 6.84 6.21
N GLU A 220 4.37 7.10 5.66
CA GLU A 220 5.65 6.63 6.21
C GLU A 220 5.89 7.15 7.64
N ALA A 221 5.51 8.39 7.93
CA ALA A 221 5.58 8.96 9.29
C ALA A 221 4.63 8.26 10.26
N ALA A 222 3.39 7.98 9.83
CA ALA A 222 2.43 7.25 10.65
C ALA A 222 2.90 5.81 10.97
N VAL A 223 3.54 5.14 10.01
CA VAL A 223 4.16 3.82 10.20
C VAL A 223 5.31 3.90 11.20
N ARG A 224 6.21 4.88 11.04
CA ARG A 224 7.35 5.08 11.96
C ARG A 224 6.90 5.33 13.39
N ASP A 225 5.90 6.20 13.57
CA ASP A 225 5.34 6.52 14.89
C ASP A 225 4.73 5.30 15.59
N ASP A 226 4.08 4.43 14.83
CA ASP A 226 3.50 3.21 15.35
C ASP A 226 4.57 2.17 15.69
N LEU A 227 5.49 1.91 14.76
CA LEU A 227 6.53 0.90 14.94
C LEU A 227 7.54 1.28 16.01
N ASN A 228 7.85 2.57 16.20
CA ASN A 228 8.72 3.01 17.29
C ASN A 228 8.24 2.56 18.67
N LYS A 229 6.94 2.44 18.86
CA LYS A 229 6.34 2.07 20.14
C LYS A 229 6.35 0.57 20.42
N ARG A 230 6.42 -0.27 19.38
CA ARG A 230 6.23 -1.72 19.53
C ARG A 230 7.31 -2.60 18.93
N SER A 231 8.19 -2.05 18.10
CA SER A 231 9.24 -2.86 17.49
C SER A 231 10.39 -3.07 18.45
N LEU A 232 10.85 -4.30 18.57
CA LEU A 232 12.03 -4.62 19.36
C LEU A 232 13.29 -4.13 18.63
N ARG A 233 14.26 -3.57 19.38
CA ARG A 233 15.52 -3.08 18.85
C ARG A 233 16.51 -4.22 18.80
N VAL A 234 17.15 -4.39 17.67
CA VAL A 234 18.13 -5.43 17.41
C VAL A 234 19.27 -4.86 16.58
N SER A 235 20.46 -5.48 16.67
CA SER A 235 21.61 -5.08 15.89
C SER A 235 21.72 -5.90 14.60
N ALA A 236 22.00 -5.19 13.51
CA ALA A 236 22.33 -5.79 12.21
C ALA A 236 23.46 -5.00 11.57
N VAL A 237 24.34 -5.67 10.82
CA VAL A 237 25.42 -5.08 10.04
C VAL A 237 25.20 -5.46 8.59
N LEU A 238 24.99 -4.46 7.74
CA LEU A 238 24.60 -4.65 6.32
C LEU A 238 25.82 -4.69 5.40
N ASP A 239 26.82 -3.86 5.65
CA ASP A 239 28.11 -3.87 4.93
C ASP A 239 29.24 -4.11 5.93
N PRO A 240 29.51 -5.37 6.30
CA PRO A 240 30.39 -5.72 7.41
C PRO A 240 31.85 -5.45 7.11
N VAL A 241 32.54 -4.90 8.10
CA VAL A 241 33.98 -4.92 8.22
C VAL A 241 34.38 -5.48 9.59
N LYS A 242 35.41 -6.31 9.63
CA LYS A 242 35.87 -6.94 10.87
C LYS A 242 36.51 -5.95 11.79
N LEU A 243 36.10 -5.96 13.06
CA LEU A 243 36.73 -5.22 14.15
C LEU A 243 37.34 -6.23 15.14
N VAL A 244 38.62 -6.17 15.38
CA VAL A 244 39.32 -7.01 16.34
C VAL A 244 39.68 -6.20 17.57
N ILE A 245 39.23 -6.65 18.75
CA ILE A 245 39.60 -6.06 20.04
C ILE A 245 40.89 -6.74 20.52
N THR A 246 42.04 -6.12 20.23
CA THR A 246 43.36 -6.75 20.33
C THR A 246 43.74 -7.15 21.75
N ASN A 247 43.34 -6.41 22.76
CA ASN A 247 43.58 -6.70 24.19
C ASN A 247 42.45 -7.49 24.88
N TYR A 248 41.44 -7.98 24.12
CA TYR A 248 40.43 -8.87 24.67
C TYR A 248 40.92 -10.32 24.59
N PRO A 249 40.74 -11.14 25.65
CA PRO A 249 41.26 -12.50 25.68
C PRO A 249 40.67 -13.39 24.60
N GLU A 250 41.49 -14.23 24.01
CA GLU A 250 41.05 -15.18 22.99
C GLU A 250 40.07 -16.20 23.56
N GLY A 251 38.95 -16.46 22.83
CA GLY A 251 37.92 -17.42 23.24
C GLY A 251 37.04 -16.98 24.41
N GLN A 252 37.32 -15.80 25.02
CA GLN A 252 36.42 -15.26 26.04
C GLN A 252 35.19 -14.65 25.41
N THR A 253 34.06 -14.85 26.07
CA THR A 253 32.78 -14.21 25.73
C THR A 253 32.12 -13.62 26.96
N GLU A 254 31.35 -12.56 26.78
CA GLU A 254 30.60 -11.92 27.84
C GLU A 254 29.17 -11.63 27.36
N GLU A 255 28.20 -11.81 28.26
CA GLU A 255 26.84 -11.39 28.04
C GLU A 255 26.67 -9.91 28.34
N MET A 256 26.05 -9.20 27.42
CA MET A 256 25.66 -7.80 27.55
C MET A 256 24.15 -7.71 27.49
N GLU A 257 23.57 -6.83 28.29
CA GLU A 257 22.15 -6.56 28.30
C GLU A 257 21.80 -5.45 27.31
N ALA A 258 20.86 -5.71 26.41
CA ALA A 258 20.33 -4.76 25.47
C ALA A 258 18.84 -4.51 25.70
N ILE A 259 18.42 -3.24 25.70
CA ILE A 259 17.02 -2.85 25.89
C ILE A 259 16.22 -3.17 24.65
N ASN A 260 15.14 -3.92 24.80
CA ASN A 260 14.24 -4.29 23.70
C ASN A 260 13.52 -3.09 23.10
N ASN A 261 13.04 -2.19 23.95
CA ASN A 261 12.34 -0.99 23.49
C ASN A 261 12.51 0.16 24.49
N PRO A 262 13.27 1.22 24.15
CA PRO A 262 13.48 2.33 25.06
C PRO A 262 12.20 3.18 25.31
N GLU A 263 11.15 3.01 24.51
CA GLU A 263 9.87 3.70 24.71
C GLU A 263 8.86 2.86 25.52
N ASN A 264 9.17 1.57 25.79
CA ASN A 264 8.31 0.68 26.55
C ASN A 264 9.14 -0.26 27.44
N GLU A 265 9.30 0.09 28.69
CA GLU A 265 10.06 -0.72 29.66
C GLU A 265 9.48 -2.13 29.86
N ALA A 266 8.17 -2.34 29.60
CA ALA A 266 7.52 -3.64 29.74
C ALA A 266 8.03 -4.67 28.69
N ASP A 267 8.64 -4.24 27.60
CA ASP A 267 9.26 -5.11 26.61
C ASP A 267 10.56 -5.76 27.14
N GLY A 268 11.13 -5.27 28.25
CA GLY A 268 12.29 -5.83 28.92
C GLY A 268 13.58 -5.70 28.13
N THR A 269 14.46 -6.66 28.31
CA THR A 269 15.81 -6.70 27.73
C THR A 269 16.07 -8.06 27.08
N HIS A 270 17.11 -8.14 26.27
CA HIS A 270 17.66 -9.38 25.75
C HIS A 270 19.19 -9.39 25.91
N THR A 271 19.75 -10.57 25.78
CA THR A 271 21.20 -10.76 25.87
C THR A 271 21.84 -10.71 24.49
N ILE A 272 22.94 -9.96 24.38
CA ILE A 272 23.85 -9.99 23.22
C ILE A 272 25.22 -10.45 23.68
N THR A 273 25.89 -11.28 22.88
CA THR A 273 27.20 -11.83 23.23
C THR A 273 28.32 -10.97 22.68
N PHE A 274 29.21 -10.52 23.55
CA PHE A 274 30.45 -9.79 23.20
C PHE A 274 31.61 -10.76 23.10
N SER A 275 32.44 -10.59 22.07
CA SER A 275 33.64 -11.40 21.82
C SER A 275 34.79 -10.53 21.29
N LYS A 276 35.95 -11.13 21.11
CA LYS A 276 37.15 -10.45 20.56
C LYS A 276 36.93 -9.97 19.13
N ASN A 277 36.22 -10.76 18.32
CA ASN A 277 35.97 -10.49 16.93
C ASN A 277 34.53 -9.98 16.75
N LEU A 278 34.38 -8.83 16.12
CA LEU A 278 33.12 -8.16 15.90
C LEU A 278 32.95 -7.81 14.43
N TRP A 279 31.69 -7.64 13.98
CA TRP A 279 31.33 -6.95 12.74
C TRP A 279 30.75 -5.60 13.06
N ILE A 280 31.20 -4.56 12.34
CA ILE A 280 30.63 -3.20 12.35
C ILE A 280 30.35 -2.76 10.93
N GLU A 281 29.55 -1.70 10.77
CA GLU A 281 29.32 -1.11 9.44
C GLU A 281 30.64 -0.52 8.89
N ARG A 282 30.90 -0.77 7.62
CA ARG A 282 32.07 -0.23 6.93
C ARG A 282 32.10 1.30 6.96
N GLU A 283 30.94 1.92 6.83
CA GLU A 283 30.78 3.38 6.87
C GLU A 283 31.08 4.00 8.25
N ASP A 284 31.09 3.18 9.30
CA ASP A 284 31.43 3.62 10.65
C ASP A 284 32.95 3.79 10.88
N PHE A 285 33.76 3.41 9.90
CA PHE A 285 35.21 3.58 9.96
C PHE A 285 35.74 4.43 8.81
N MET A 286 36.64 5.34 9.12
CA MET A 286 37.41 6.13 8.15
C MET A 286 38.82 6.35 8.66
N GLU A 287 39.85 5.95 7.88
CA GLU A 287 41.26 6.10 8.27
C GLU A 287 41.65 7.59 8.34
N ASP A 288 41.39 8.33 7.26
CA ASP A 288 41.63 9.78 7.17
C ASP A 288 40.32 10.54 7.29
N ALA A 289 39.85 10.74 8.51
CA ALA A 289 38.55 11.29 8.78
C ALA A 289 38.56 12.83 8.96
N PRO A 290 37.57 13.55 8.43
CA PRO A 290 37.40 14.98 8.67
C PRO A 290 37.05 15.25 10.14
N LYS A 291 37.30 16.50 10.61
CA LYS A 291 37.09 16.89 12.03
C LYS A 291 35.68 16.63 12.57
N LYS A 292 34.66 16.59 11.70
CA LYS A 292 33.26 16.36 12.07
C LYS A 292 32.83 14.89 11.97
N PHE A 293 33.74 13.97 11.66
CA PHE A 293 33.44 12.54 11.67
C PHE A 293 33.51 12.02 13.11
N PHE A 294 32.37 11.70 13.69
CA PHE A 294 32.23 11.28 15.08
C PHE A 294 32.09 9.76 15.22
N ARG A 295 32.64 9.00 14.29
CA ARG A 295 32.66 7.54 14.28
C ARG A 295 34.12 7.08 14.47
N MET A 296 34.43 5.82 14.15
CA MET A 296 35.74 5.22 14.40
C MET A 296 36.82 5.72 13.43
N THR A 297 37.93 6.15 13.94
CA THR A 297 39.14 6.51 13.19
C THR A 297 40.37 6.27 14.05
N PRO A 298 41.58 6.00 13.51
CA PRO A 298 42.77 5.74 14.28
C PRO A 298 43.03 6.80 15.33
N GLY A 299 43.37 6.34 16.56
CA GLY A 299 43.66 7.18 17.70
C GLY A 299 42.49 7.76 18.47
N LYS A 300 41.24 7.59 17.99
CA LYS A 300 40.06 8.08 18.68
C LYS A 300 39.24 6.97 19.37
N GLU A 301 38.49 7.40 20.37
CA GLU A 301 37.61 6.53 21.14
C GLU A 301 36.17 6.64 20.65
N VAL A 302 35.50 5.49 20.62
CA VAL A 302 34.05 5.36 20.38
C VAL A 302 33.46 4.37 21.38
N ARG A 303 32.15 4.47 21.60
CA ARG A 303 31.40 3.49 22.39
C ARG A 303 30.83 2.41 21.48
N LEU A 304 31.11 1.18 21.81
CA LEU A 304 30.31 0.05 21.31
C LEU A 304 29.01 -0.04 22.12
N LYS A 305 27.90 0.05 21.47
CA LYS A 305 26.57 0.13 22.11
C LYS A 305 26.34 -1.04 23.07
N ASN A 306 25.87 -0.75 24.28
CA ASN A 306 25.67 -1.71 25.36
C ASN A 306 26.93 -2.45 25.86
N ALA A 307 28.14 -2.11 25.36
CA ALA A 307 29.38 -2.78 25.71
C ALA A 307 30.43 -1.79 26.26
N TYR A 308 31.54 -1.67 25.62
CA TYR A 308 32.74 -0.93 26.09
C TYR A 308 33.03 0.32 25.27
N ILE A 309 33.81 1.20 25.82
CA ILE A 309 34.53 2.22 25.06
C ILE A 309 35.80 1.57 24.50
N VAL A 310 36.01 1.76 23.19
CA VAL A 310 37.18 1.23 22.48
C VAL A 310 37.92 2.34 21.78
N LYS A 311 39.25 2.21 21.73
CA LYS A 311 40.16 3.12 21.02
C LYS A 311 40.69 2.43 19.78
N CYS A 312 40.44 2.98 18.61
CA CYS A 312 40.99 2.46 17.37
C CYS A 312 42.52 2.63 17.33
N THR A 313 43.24 1.54 17.05
CA THR A 313 44.72 1.53 16.95
C THR A 313 45.21 1.50 15.51
N GLY A 314 44.36 1.05 14.56
CA GLY A 314 44.70 1.00 13.14
C GLY A 314 43.80 0.14 12.31
N CYS A 315 44.18 -0.14 11.08
CA CYS A 315 43.50 -1.03 10.19
C CYS A 315 44.44 -1.80 9.26
N THR A 316 43.96 -2.92 8.73
CA THR A 316 44.67 -3.74 7.73
C THR A 316 43.92 -3.62 6.39
N LYS A 317 44.68 -3.52 5.31
CA LYS A 317 44.15 -3.40 3.94
C LYS A 317 44.53 -4.60 3.09
N ASP A 318 43.70 -4.88 2.10
CA ASP A 318 44.02 -5.83 1.05
C ASP A 318 44.98 -5.24 0.00
N ALA A 319 45.35 -6.04 -0.99
CA ALA A 319 46.26 -5.60 -2.08
C ALA A 319 45.69 -4.45 -2.94
N ASN A 320 44.38 -4.22 -2.88
CA ASN A 320 43.68 -3.17 -3.62
C ASN A 320 43.45 -1.91 -2.77
N GLY A 321 43.93 -1.92 -1.50
CA GLY A 321 43.77 -0.80 -0.57
C GLY A 321 42.42 -0.79 0.17
N ASN A 322 41.57 -1.82 0.02
CA ASN A 322 40.34 -1.91 0.78
C ASN A 322 40.56 -2.34 2.20
N ILE A 323 39.88 -1.72 3.14
CA ILE A 323 39.97 -2.08 4.56
C ILE A 323 39.28 -3.42 4.79
N ILE A 324 40.01 -4.40 5.29
CA ILE A 324 39.54 -5.75 5.59
C ILE A 324 39.38 -6.03 7.07
N GLU A 325 40.17 -5.33 7.91
CA GLU A 325 40.12 -5.49 9.36
C GLU A 325 40.50 -4.19 10.04
N ILE A 326 39.83 -3.87 11.14
CA ILE A 326 40.12 -2.73 12.02
C ILE A 326 40.60 -3.28 13.37
N GLN A 327 41.59 -2.66 13.96
CA GLN A 327 42.11 -3.00 15.29
C GLN A 327 41.72 -1.94 16.29
N ALA A 328 41.26 -2.37 17.47
CA ALA A 328 40.99 -1.47 18.59
C ALA A 328 41.33 -2.15 19.93
N GLU A 329 41.54 -1.33 20.94
CA GLU A 329 41.70 -1.76 22.33
C GLU A 329 40.49 -1.30 23.15
N TYR A 330 39.92 -2.20 23.98
CA TYR A 330 38.84 -1.85 24.88
C TYR A 330 39.38 -1.36 26.24
N ASP A 331 38.60 -0.50 26.89
CA ASP A 331 38.79 -0.09 28.27
C ASP A 331 37.95 -0.98 29.20
N PRO A 332 38.55 -1.90 29.97
CA PRO A 332 37.82 -2.82 30.83
C PRO A 332 36.94 -2.15 31.90
N THR A 333 37.24 -0.89 32.27
CA THR A 333 36.49 -0.14 33.28
C THR A 333 35.27 0.55 32.72
N SER A 334 35.11 0.55 31.39
CA SER A 334 34.08 1.29 30.66
C SER A 334 32.85 0.46 30.25
N LYS A 335 32.67 -0.77 30.77
CA LYS A 335 31.48 -1.61 30.52
C LYS A 335 30.23 -0.82 30.88
N SER A 336 29.20 -0.91 30.05
CA SER A 336 27.90 -0.30 30.34
C SER A 336 27.40 -0.67 31.73
N GLY A 337 27.01 0.32 32.54
CA GLY A 337 26.67 0.17 33.95
C GLY A 337 27.80 0.36 34.95
N MET A 338 29.07 0.40 34.52
CA MET A 338 30.21 0.71 35.39
C MET A 338 30.51 2.23 35.44
N GLU A 339 31.21 2.70 36.45
CA GLU A 339 31.58 4.11 36.63
C GLU A 339 32.34 4.69 35.42
N GLY A 340 33.29 3.93 34.88
CA GLY A 340 34.06 4.30 33.68
C GLY A 340 33.23 4.47 32.41
N ALA A 341 32.01 3.90 32.37
CA ALA A 341 31.06 4.07 31.28
C ALA A 341 30.50 5.49 31.17
N ASN A 342 30.51 6.28 32.25
CA ASN A 342 30.00 7.65 32.29
C ASN A 342 30.90 8.65 31.54
N ARG A 343 32.09 8.23 31.10
CA ARG A 343 32.99 9.05 30.30
C ARG A 343 32.34 9.45 28.98
N LYS A 344 32.34 10.73 28.67
CA LYS A 344 31.71 11.28 27.48
C LYS A 344 32.54 10.97 26.23
N VAL A 345 32.01 10.16 25.34
CA VAL A 345 32.55 9.85 24.00
C VAL A 345 31.54 10.33 22.96
N LYS A 346 32.04 10.81 21.82
CA LYS A 346 31.19 11.45 20.82
C LYS A 346 30.47 10.47 19.88
N GLY A 347 31.00 9.27 19.69
CA GLY A 347 30.47 8.25 18.79
C GLY A 347 29.98 7.02 19.53
N THR A 348 28.83 6.50 19.14
CA THR A 348 28.34 5.18 19.55
C THR A 348 28.06 4.36 18.29
N LEU A 349 28.63 3.16 18.21
CA LEU A 349 28.49 2.25 17.09
C LEU A 349 27.72 1.02 17.52
N HIS A 350 26.84 0.52 16.64
CA HIS A 350 26.28 -0.82 16.79
C HIS A 350 27.28 -1.86 16.25
N TRP A 351 27.10 -3.08 16.66
CA TRP A 351 28.00 -4.19 16.34
C TRP A 351 27.29 -5.52 16.53
N VAL A 352 27.81 -6.57 15.93
CA VAL A 352 27.45 -7.97 16.23
C VAL A 352 28.70 -8.80 16.43
N SER A 353 28.65 -9.79 17.32
CA SER A 353 29.77 -10.72 17.53
C SER A 353 30.00 -11.57 16.27
N ALA A 354 31.21 -11.60 15.75
CA ALA A 354 31.56 -12.41 14.59
C ALA A 354 31.40 -13.92 14.84
N ASP A 355 31.60 -14.32 16.11
CA ASP A 355 31.56 -15.73 16.51
C ASP A 355 30.13 -16.22 16.82
N HIS A 356 29.19 -15.30 17.08
CA HIS A 356 27.84 -15.63 17.54
C HIS A 356 26.72 -15.09 16.63
N CYS A 357 27.02 -14.19 15.69
CA CYS A 357 26.01 -13.65 14.77
C CYS A 357 25.48 -14.70 13.81
N LYS A 358 24.35 -14.39 13.20
CA LYS A 358 23.76 -15.21 12.11
C LYS A 358 23.84 -14.45 10.81
N LYS A 359 24.17 -15.15 9.73
CA LYS A 359 24.14 -14.60 8.38
C LYS A 359 22.70 -14.43 7.93
N ALA A 360 22.40 -13.29 7.33
CA ALA A 360 21.06 -12.95 6.85
C ALA A 360 21.10 -12.38 5.43
N GLN A 361 20.01 -12.55 4.70
CA GLN A 361 19.73 -11.80 3.49
C GLN A 361 18.79 -10.62 3.88
N VAL A 362 19.16 -9.43 3.48
CA VAL A 362 18.35 -8.23 3.70
C VAL A 362 17.83 -7.71 2.37
N ARG A 363 16.54 -7.41 2.32
CA ARG A 363 15.89 -6.76 1.19
C ARG A 363 15.44 -5.37 1.59
N ILE A 364 16.06 -4.37 0.97
CA ILE A 364 15.72 -2.97 1.19
C ILE A 364 14.74 -2.56 0.09
N TYR A 365 13.56 -2.12 0.50
CA TYR A 365 12.52 -1.65 -0.39
C TYR A 365 12.45 -0.12 -0.39
N ASP A 366 12.46 0.46 -1.57
CA ASP A 366 12.21 1.88 -1.78
C ASP A 366 10.90 2.07 -2.56
N ARG A 367 10.59 3.29 -2.93
CA ARG A 367 9.43 3.66 -3.75
C ARG A 367 9.55 3.04 -5.14
N LEU A 368 8.44 2.52 -5.66
CA LEU A 368 8.42 1.83 -6.95
C LEU A 368 8.59 2.82 -8.13
N PHE A 369 8.24 4.11 -7.93
CA PHE A 369 8.34 5.13 -8.96
C PHE A 369 9.24 6.28 -8.52
N THR A 370 9.86 6.95 -9.51
CA THR A 370 10.83 8.04 -9.30
C THR A 370 10.19 9.42 -9.24
N VAL A 371 8.95 9.59 -9.73
CA VAL A 371 8.27 10.88 -9.81
C VAL A 371 7.13 10.97 -8.79
N ALA A 372 6.92 12.16 -8.25
CA ALA A 372 5.91 12.37 -7.23
C ALA A 372 4.48 12.26 -7.78
N ASP A 373 4.22 12.87 -8.92
CA ASP A 373 2.90 12.84 -9.58
C ASP A 373 2.97 12.11 -10.91
N LEU A 374 2.54 10.84 -10.89
CA LEU A 374 2.49 10.01 -12.11
C LEU A 374 1.36 10.44 -13.07
N GLY A 375 0.39 11.21 -12.60
CA GLY A 375 -0.71 11.70 -13.42
C GLY A 375 -0.36 12.94 -14.23
N ALA A 376 0.61 13.71 -13.76
CA ALA A 376 1.10 14.92 -14.42
C ALA A 376 2.27 14.67 -15.38
N ASP A 377 2.88 13.48 -15.35
CA ASP A 377 3.99 13.13 -16.22
C ASP A 377 3.49 12.52 -17.54
N GLU A 378 3.95 13.01 -18.66
CA GLU A 378 3.52 12.59 -20.00
C GLU A 378 4.20 11.28 -20.48
N ARG A 379 5.26 10.84 -19.81
CA ARG A 379 5.97 9.60 -20.14
C ARG A 379 5.13 8.37 -19.84
N GLU A 380 5.43 7.28 -20.52
CA GLU A 380 4.84 5.99 -20.19
C GLU A 380 5.25 5.55 -18.77
N PHE A 381 4.32 4.98 -18.02
CA PHE A 381 4.55 4.68 -16.61
C PHE A 381 5.71 3.71 -16.34
N HIS A 382 6.11 2.91 -17.34
CA HIS A 382 7.29 2.05 -17.24
C HIS A 382 8.60 2.83 -17.19
N GLU A 383 8.67 3.98 -17.85
CA GLU A 383 9.85 4.86 -17.83
C GLU A 383 10.03 5.58 -16.48
N LEU A 384 8.98 5.59 -15.68
CA LEU A 384 8.95 6.21 -14.35
C LEU A 384 9.31 5.25 -13.23
N LEU A 385 9.55 3.97 -13.54
CA LEU A 385 9.93 2.97 -12.56
C LEU A 385 11.29 3.28 -11.93
N ASN A 386 11.41 3.04 -10.63
CA ASN A 386 12.66 3.15 -9.91
C ASN A 386 13.43 1.82 -10.01
N PRO A 387 14.56 1.77 -10.74
CA PRO A 387 15.34 0.55 -10.88
C PRO A 387 15.93 0.07 -9.53
N ASP A 388 16.14 0.98 -8.59
CA ASP A 388 16.68 0.71 -7.26
C ASP A 388 15.59 0.48 -6.20
N SER A 389 14.34 0.27 -6.62
CA SER A 389 13.20 0.05 -5.71
C SER A 389 13.31 -1.20 -4.83
N LEU A 390 14.19 -2.12 -5.18
CA LEU A 390 14.53 -3.32 -4.40
C LEU A 390 16.04 -3.59 -4.48
N LYS A 391 16.70 -3.47 -3.33
CA LYS A 391 18.11 -3.87 -3.17
C LYS A 391 18.19 -5.10 -2.28
N THR A 392 18.78 -6.19 -2.78
CA THR A 392 19.05 -7.39 -2.00
C THR A 392 20.50 -7.43 -1.59
N ILE A 393 20.77 -7.64 -0.31
CA ILE A 393 22.11 -7.72 0.29
C ILE A 393 22.24 -9.10 0.94
N ASP A 394 23.18 -9.92 0.48
CA ASP A 394 23.32 -11.33 0.90
C ASP A 394 24.39 -11.55 1.97
N ASN A 395 25.21 -10.55 2.25
CA ASN A 395 26.31 -10.65 3.21
C ASN A 395 26.09 -9.74 4.42
N CYS A 396 24.95 -9.90 5.06
CA CYS A 396 24.60 -9.20 6.27
C CYS A 396 24.71 -10.11 7.48
N TYR A 397 24.95 -9.55 8.64
CA TYR A 397 24.97 -10.27 9.90
C TYR A 397 24.02 -9.63 10.89
N VAL A 398 23.27 -10.48 11.62
CA VAL A 398 22.35 -10.06 12.68
C VAL A 398 22.71 -10.75 13.99
N GLU A 399 22.39 -10.12 15.09
CA GLU A 399 22.53 -10.74 16.41
C GLU A 399 21.66 -11.98 16.56
N GLU A 400 22.01 -12.90 17.46
CA GLU A 400 21.28 -14.18 17.66
C GLU A 400 19.81 -13.97 17.99
N TYR A 401 19.51 -13.00 18.83
CA TYR A 401 18.13 -12.68 19.24
C TYR A 401 17.23 -12.32 18.04
N ALA A 402 17.74 -11.61 17.04
CA ALA A 402 17.02 -11.32 15.81
C ALA A 402 16.68 -12.59 15.01
N ALA A 403 17.62 -13.55 14.97
CA ALA A 403 17.45 -14.81 14.24
C ALA A 403 16.42 -15.78 14.89
N GLU A 404 16.11 -15.57 16.17
CA GLU A 404 15.11 -16.35 16.90
C GLU A 404 13.67 -15.85 16.66
N ARG A 405 13.51 -14.73 16.01
CA ARG A 405 12.19 -14.11 15.76
C ARG A 405 11.41 -14.87 14.71
N LYS A 406 10.08 -14.80 14.84
CA LYS A 406 9.17 -15.49 13.90
C LYS A 406 8.82 -14.57 12.71
N PRO A 407 8.50 -15.14 11.55
CA PRO A 407 7.98 -14.36 10.44
C PRO A 407 6.76 -13.53 10.84
N GLY A 408 6.76 -12.24 10.48
CA GLY A 408 5.69 -11.30 10.83
C GLY A 408 5.94 -10.47 12.09
N GLU A 409 6.99 -10.76 12.86
CA GLU A 409 7.41 -9.90 13.97
C GLU A 409 8.10 -8.63 13.46
N TYR A 410 7.86 -7.52 14.15
CA TYR A 410 8.45 -6.23 13.82
C TYR A 410 9.73 -6.01 14.61
N LEU A 411 10.81 -5.71 13.89
CA LEU A 411 12.10 -5.37 14.47
C LEU A 411 12.54 -4.00 13.95
N GLN A 412 13.23 -3.25 14.78
CA GLN A 412 13.94 -2.06 14.39
C GLN A 412 15.44 -2.35 14.45
N PHE A 413 16.08 -2.44 13.31
CA PHE A 413 17.51 -2.62 13.20
C PHE A 413 18.24 -1.32 13.50
N GLN A 414 19.34 -1.44 14.21
CA GLN A 414 20.22 -0.35 14.62
C GLN A 414 21.63 -0.69 14.21
#